data_91eb24b6c5852fa7031b58ad9128b99d
#
_entry.id   91eb24b6c5852fa7031b58ad9128b99d
#
_cell.length_a   1.000
_cell.length_b   1.000
_cell.length_c   1.000
_cell.angle_alpha   90.00
_cell.angle_beta   90.00
_cell.angle_gamma   90.00
#
_symmetry.space_group_name_H-M   'P 1'
#
loop_
_entity.id
_entity.type
_entity.pdbx_description
1 polymer ?
#
loop_
_entity_poly.entity_id
_entity_poly.type
_entity_poly.pdbx_seq_one_letter_code
_entity_poly.pdbx_strand_id
1 'polypeptide(L)'
;YGNPGSFHTIGLRPKRAIAKARELVRDLINAKQVKEIIFTGSGTESVNLAIKGITEKYDTGHIITSTIEHEAVTETLYYLEHTKGWDVTRVPVNKYGLVNPKDVEDAIRPDTKLVTIMYANNEIGTIQPIEQIGKICRKKKVLFHTDACQAGGVLDLNVENLKVDMMTLNGSKIYGPK
;
A
#
# COMPACT_ATOMS: atom_id res chain seq x y z
N TYR A 1 23.53 3.35 -20.23
CA TYR A 1 23.07 4.23 -19.14
C TYR A 1 24.12 4.21 -18.04
N GLY A 2 24.40 5.40 -17.44
CA GLY A 2 25.34 5.50 -16.32
C GLY A 2 24.70 5.06 -14.99
N ASN A 3 25.55 4.69 -14.02
CA ASN A 3 25.09 4.35 -12.66
C ASN A 3 24.67 5.64 -11.93
N PRO A 4 23.42 5.76 -11.44
CA PRO A 4 22.93 6.95 -10.72
C PRO A 4 23.64 7.19 -9.38
N GLY A 5 24.32 6.20 -8.83
CA GLY A 5 25.18 6.35 -7.64
C GLY A 5 26.54 6.97 -7.89
N SER A 6 26.94 7.09 -9.16
CA SER A 6 28.26 7.66 -9.52
C SER A 6 28.27 9.18 -9.50
N PHE A 7 29.44 9.76 -9.16
CA PHE A 7 29.61 11.22 -9.09
C PHE A 7 30.09 11.85 -10.41
N HIS A 8 30.44 11.05 -11.43
CA HIS A 8 30.86 11.54 -12.74
C HIS A 8 29.67 11.91 -13.63
N THR A 9 29.92 12.69 -14.69
CA THR A 9 28.91 13.30 -15.58
C THR A 9 27.90 12.28 -16.14
N ILE A 10 28.36 11.07 -16.53
CA ILE A 10 27.49 10.02 -17.09
C ILE A 10 26.47 9.52 -16.04
N GLY A 11 26.84 9.46 -14.76
CA GLY A 11 25.94 9.07 -13.66
C GLY A 11 24.94 10.16 -13.26
N LEU A 12 25.25 11.43 -13.51
CA LEU A 12 24.37 12.55 -13.14
C LEU A 12 23.04 12.55 -13.92
N ARG A 13 23.06 12.15 -15.20
CA ARG A 13 21.83 12.10 -16.03
C ARG A 13 20.80 11.13 -15.48
N PRO A 14 21.08 9.83 -15.24
CA PRO A 14 20.12 8.91 -14.63
C PRO A 14 19.73 9.32 -13.20
N LYS A 15 20.66 9.89 -12.40
CA LYS A 15 20.35 10.40 -11.07
C LYS A 15 19.28 11.49 -11.12
N ARG A 16 19.41 12.46 -12.04
CA ARG A 16 18.40 13.53 -12.21
C ARG A 16 17.07 12.99 -12.70
N ALA A 17 17.07 12.00 -13.60
CA ALA A 17 15.85 11.37 -14.10
C ALA A 17 15.07 10.65 -12.96
N ILE A 18 15.77 9.90 -12.10
CA ILE A 18 15.15 9.25 -10.94
C ILE A 18 14.61 10.28 -9.95
N ALA A 19 15.39 11.35 -9.66
CA ALA A 19 14.94 12.43 -8.78
C ALA A 19 13.66 13.08 -9.31
N LYS A 20 13.63 13.40 -10.62
CA LYS A 20 12.45 13.99 -11.25
C LYS A 20 11.23 13.04 -11.22
N ALA A 21 11.45 11.74 -11.46
CA ALA A 21 10.38 10.75 -11.36
C ALA A 21 9.79 10.68 -9.94
N ARG A 22 10.62 10.74 -8.90
CA ARG A 22 10.14 10.81 -7.50
C ARG A 22 9.30 12.05 -7.22
N GLU A 23 9.71 13.22 -7.72
CA GLU A 23 8.94 14.46 -7.60
C GLU A 23 7.56 14.31 -8.24
N LEU A 24 7.50 13.77 -9.47
CA LEU A 24 6.23 13.59 -10.19
C LEU A 24 5.28 12.61 -9.47
N VAL A 25 5.81 11.51 -8.94
CA VAL A 25 4.99 10.57 -8.16
C VAL A 25 4.53 11.20 -6.84
N ARG A 26 5.42 11.92 -6.14
CA ARG A 26 5.04 12.68 -4.93
C ARG A 26 3.87 13.62 -5.22
N ASP A 27 3.95 14.40 -6.30
CA ASP A 27 2.93 15.37 -6.67
C ASP A 27 1.61 14.67 -7.07
N LEU A 28 1.70 13.55 -7.80
CA LEU A 28 0.55 12.73 -8.21
C LEU A 28 -0.28 12.25 -7.01
N ILE A 29 0.38 11.81 -5.95
CA ILE A 29 -0.30 11.27 -4.76
C ILE A 29 -0.43 12.28 -3.62
N ASN A 30 0.03 13.52 -3.83
CA ASN A 30 0.06 14.58 -2.81
C ASN A 30 0.83 14.17 -1.54
N ALA A 31 1.94 13.44 -1.70
CA ALA A 31 2.83 13.12 -0.58
C ALA A 31 3.65 14.36 -0.16
N LYS A 32 4.01 14.44 1.12
CA LYS A 32 4.66 15.63 1.69
C LYS A 32 6.11 15.81 1.23
N GLN A 33 6.83 14.69 1.11
CA GLN A 33 8.26 14.71 0.85
C GLN A 33 8.66 13.70 -0.22
N VAL A 34 9.62 14.06 -1.05
CA VAL A 34 10.17 13.19 -2.11
C VAL A 34 10.74 11.87 -1.56
N LYS A 35 11.29 11.90 -0.35
CA LYS A 35 11.85 10.70 0.31
C LYS A 35 10.80 9.65 0.69
N GLU A 36 9.52 10.01 0.70
CA GLU A 36 8.40 9.08 0.95
C GLU A 36 8.14 8.18 -0.26
N ILE A 37 8.67 8.54 -1.43
CA ILE A 37 8.54 7.73 -2.64
C ILE A 37 9.67 6.71 -2.71
N ILE A 38 9.33 5.43 -2.70
CA ILE A 38 10.26 4.31 -2.79
C ILE A 38 9.98 3.55 -4.08
N PHE A 39 10.96 3.46 -4.98
CA PHE A 39 10.86 2.63 -6.17
C PHE A 39 11.28 1.19 -5.86
N THR A 40 10.48 0.25 -6.31
CA THR A 40 10.70 -1.20 -6.19
C THR A 40 10.65 -1.86 -7.57
N GLY A 41 11.04 -3.12 -7.66
CA GLY A 41 11.04 -3.87 -8.92
C GLY A 41 9.63 -4.35 -9.34
N SER A 42 8.65 -4.35 -8.43
CA SER A 42 7.28 -4.80 -8.73
C SER A 42 6.28 -4.32 -7.66
N GLY A 43 4.97 -4.40 -7.98
CA GLY A 43 3.91 -4.18 -6.99
C GLY A 43 3.98 -5.20 -5.84
N THR A 44 4.33 -6.45 -6.13
CA THR A 44 4.52 -7.50 -5.11
C THR A 44 5.62 -7.12 -4.13
N GLU A 45 6.77 -6.62 -4.62
CA GLU A 45 7.85 -6.15 -3.74
C GLU A 45 7.38 -4.96 -2.90
N SER A 46 6.64 -4.01 -3.49
CA SER A 46 6.12 -2.84 -2.78
C SER A 46 5.16 -3.25 -1.65
N VAL A 47 4.21 -4.16 -1.92
CA VAL A 47 3.31 -4.72 -0.90
C VAL A 47 4.07 -5.40 0.22
N ASN A 48 5.03 -6.28 -0.14
CA ASN A 48 5.87 -6.97 0.86
C ASN A 48 6.68 -5.97 1.70
N LEU A 49 7.25 -4.94 1.08
CA LEU A 49 7.99 -3.90 1.79
C LEU A 49 7.10 -3.14 2.77
N ALA A 50 5.89 -2.78 2.38
CA ALA A 50 4.94 -2.09 3.24
C ALA A 50 4.53 -2.96 4.44
N ILE A 51 4.07 -4.19 4.19
CA ILE A 51 3.55 -5.07 5.25
C ILE A 51 4.70 -5.56 6.15
N LYS A 52 5.75 -6.17 5.57
CA LYS A 52 6.87 -6.72 6.35
C LYS A 52 7.67 -5.61 7.05
N GLY A 53 7.85 -4.45 6.40
CA GLY A 53 8.55 -3.33 7.01
C GLY A 53 7.88 -2.79 8.28
N ILE A 54 6.55 -2.94 8.41
CA ILE A 54 5.84 -2.63 9.66
C ILE A 54 5.97 -3.78 10.65
N THR A 55 5.74 -5.01 10.20
CA THR A 55 5.76 -6.18 11.11
C THR A 55 7.14 -6.42 11.73
N GLU A 56 8.22 -6.09 11.04
CA GLU A 56 9.60 -6.19 11.56
C GLU A 56 9.90 -5.27 12.75
N LYS A 57 9.02 -4.32 13.06
CA LYS A 57 9.14 -3.44 14.23
C LYS A 57 8.56 -4.03 15.50
N TYR A 58 7.92 -5.19 15.41
CA TYR A 58 7.22 -5.83 16.51
C TYR A 58 7.52 -7.35 16.49
N ASP A 59 7.58 -7.96 17.65
CA ASP A 59 7.76 -9.41 17.77
C ASP A 59 6.53 -10.16 17.24
N THR A 60 5.33 -9.63 17.50
CA THR A 60 4.05 -10.15 17.03
C THR A 60 2.98 -9.05 17.10
N GLY A 61 1.80 -9.31 16.58
CA GLY A 61 0.66 -8.40 16.61
C GLY A 61 -0.49 -8.87 15.73
N HIS A 62 -1.40 -7.95 15.45
CA HIS A 62 -2.58 -8.21 14.66
C HIS A 62 -2.63 -7.34 13.40
N ILE A 63 -3.06 -7.95 12.29
CA ILE A 63 -3.28 -7.29 10.98
C ILE A 63 -4.73 -7.54 10.56
N ILE A 64 -5.36 -6.51 10.00
CA ILE A 64 -6.69 -6.61 9.39
C ILE A 64 -6.53 -6.46 7.88
N THR A 65 -7.19 -7.34 7.13
CA THR A 65 -7.24 -7.31 5.67
C THR A 65 -8.63 -7.70 5.16
N SER A 66 -8.87 -7.66 3.85
CA SER A 66 -10.12 -8.15 3.27
C SER A 66 -9.98 -9.58 2.72
N THR A 67 -11.13 -10.21 2.44
CA THR A 67 -11.17 -11.55 1.83
C THR A 67 -10.89 -11.54 0.33
N ILE A 68 -10.73 -10.37 -0.31
CA ILE A 68 -10.59 -10.22 -1.77
C ILE A 68 -9.29 -9.56 -2.21
N GLU A 69 -8.26 -9.59 -1.37
CA GLU A 69 -6.96 -9.01 -1.67
C GLU A 69 -6.23 -9.76 -2.80
N HIS A 70 -5.30 -9.05 -3.46
CA HIS A 70 -4.37 -9.66 -4.40
C HIS A 70 -3.42 -10.64 -3.70
N GLU A 71 -2.96 -11.68 -4.42
CA GLU A 71 -2.02 -12.70 -3.91
C GLU A 71 -0.78 -12.10 -3.24
N ALA A 72 -0.26 -10.98 -3.72
CA ALA A 72 0.86 -10.29 -3.09
C ALA A 72 0.59 -9.92 -1.62
N VAL A 73 -0.67 -9.63 -1.25
CA VAL A 73 -1.09 -9.37 0.14
C VAL A 73 -1.35 -10.68 0.85
N THR A 74 -2.19 -11.56 0.28
CA THR A 74 -2.64 -12.79 0.95
C THR A 74 -1.49 -13.73 1.27
N GLU A 75 -0.54 -13.93 0.34
CA GLU A 75 0.64 -14.78 0.56
C GLU A 75 1.61 -14.18 1.58
N THR A 76 1.76 -12.84 1.56
CA THR A 76 2.57 -12.16 2.58
C THR A 76 1.98 -12.35 3.98
N LEU A 77 0.65 -12.23 4.12
CA LEU A 77 -0.02 -12.42 5.38
C LEU A 77 -0.03 -13.89 5.82
N TYR A 78 -0.21 -14.83 4.88
CA TYR A 78 -0.08 -16.26 5.15
C TYR A 78 1.30 -16.61 5.74
N TYR A 79 2.37 -16.07 5.14
CA TYR A 79 3.72 -16.23 5.68
C TYR A 79 3.83 -15.70 7.11
N LEU A 80 3.31 -14.50 7.39
CA LEU A 80 3.38 -13.89 8.72
C LEU A 80 2.59 -14.70 9.78
N GLU A 81 1.42 -15.22 9.43
CA GLU A 81 0.61 -16.07 10.31
C GLU A 81 1.35 -17.36 10.67
N HIS A 82 1.88 -18.07 9.66
CA HIS A 82 2.41 -19.43 9.85
C HIS A 82 3.85 -19.47 10.32
N THR A 83 4.64 -18.41 10.09
CA THR A 83 6.07 -18.43 10.41
C THR A 83 6.50 -17.39 11.43
N LYS A 84 5.70 -16.35 11.67
CA LYS A 84 6.05 -15.23 12.54
C LYS A 84 5.06 -15.02 13.71
N GLY A 85 4.03 -15.86 13.82
CA GLY A 85 3.06 -15.81 14.90
C GLY A 85 2.17 -14.55 14.89
N TRP A 86 1.93 -13.95 13.72
CA TRP A 86 1.01 -12.83 13.57
C TRP A 86 -0.43 -13.31 13.48
N ASP A 87 -1.36 -12.59 14.11
CA ASP A 87 -2.78 -12.80 13.92
C ASP A 87 -3.29 -12.00 12.71
N VAL A 88 -4.13 -12.60 11.87
CA VAL A 88 -4.73 -11.92 10.71
C VAL A 88 -6.25 -12.08 10.71
N THR A 89 -6.97 -10.96 10.81
CA THR A 89 -8.41 -10.92 10.60
C THR A 89 -8.72 -10.53 9.16
N ARG A 90 -9.46 -11.40 8.46
CA ARG A 90 -9.95 -11.14 7.10
C ARG A 90 -11.41 -10.71 7.18
N VAL A 91 -11.66 -9.39 7.02
CA VAL A 91 -13.03 -8.88 7.02
C VAL A 91 -13.78 -9.33 5.76
N PRO A 92 -15.04 -9.72 5.88
CA PRO A 92 -15.83 -10.16 4.73
C PRO A 92 -16.17 -8.98 3.82
N VAL A 93 -16.58 -9.31 2.59
CA VAL A 93 -17.19 -8.38 1.65
C VAL A 93 -18.66 -8.75 1.40
N ASN A 94 -19.45 -7.78 0.99
CA ASN A 94 -20.81 -8.04 0.58
C ASN A 94 -20.87 -8.69 -0.82
N LYS A 95 -22.07 -8.94 -1.35
CA LYS A 95 -22.28 -9.57 -2.68
C LYS A 95 -21.73 -8.75 -3.87
N TYR A 96 -21.35 -7.51 -3.65
CA TYR A 96 -20.73 -6.63 -4.65
C TYR A 96 -19.20 -6.50 -4.44
N GLY A 97 -18.62 -7.25 -3.51
CA GLY A 97 -17.21 -7.18 -3.17
C GLY A 97 -16.83 -5.96 -2.32
N LEU A 98 -17.77 -5.25 -1.69
CA LEU A 98 -17.50 -4.10 -0.84
C LEU A 98 -17.25 -4.52 0.60
N VAL A 99 -16.15 -4.03 1.17
CA VAL A 99 -15.87 -4.07 2.61
C VAL A 99 -16.78 -3.06 3.31
N ASN A 100 -17.39 -3.48 4.42
CA ASN A 100 -18.09 -2.55 5.30
C ASN A 100 -17.06 -1.90 6.25
N PRO A 101 -16.89 -0.57 6.26
CA PRO A 101 -15.96 0.10 7.18
C PRO A 101 -16.20 -0.21 8.66
N LYS A 102 -17.45 -0.52 9.03
CA LYS A 102 -17.80 -0.90 10.38
C LYS A 102 -17.16 -2.22 10.80
N ASP A 103 -17.06 -3.19 9.89
CA ASP A 103 -16.43 -4.48 10.18
C ASP A 103 -14.92 -4.31 10.43
N VAL A 104 -14.28 -3.37 9.72
CA VAL A 104 -12.87 -3.00 10.00
C VAL A 104 -12.76 -2.34 11.38
N GLU A 105 -13.65 -1.40 11.72
CA GLU A 105 -13.65 -0.74 13.03
C GLU A 105 -13.80 -1.74 14.19
N ASP A 106 -14.71 -2.69 14.04
CA ASP A 106 -15.03 -3.70 15.06
C ASP A 106 -13.91 -4.74 15.20
N ALA A 107 -13.15 -5.00 14.13
CA ALA A 107 -12.00 -5.90 14.14
C ALA A 107 -10.74 -5.29 14.78
N ILE A 108 -10.68 -3.96 14.97
CA ILE A 108 -9.50 -3.31 15.57
C ILE A 108 -9.40 -3.64 17.05
N ARG A 109 -8.25 -4.22 17.44
CA ARG A 109 -7.88 -4.61 18.80
C ARG A 109 -6.71 -3.74 19.30
N PRO A 110 -6.39 -3.76 20.61
CA PRO A 110 -5.24 -3.00 21.15
C PRO A 110 -3.88 -3.40 20.54
N ASP A 111 -3.73 -4.63 20.09
CA ASP A 111 -2.53 -5.17 19.45
C ASP A 111 -2.55 -5.04 17.91
N THR A 112 -3.59 -4.47 17.32
CA THR A 112 -3.64 -4.21 15.86
C THR A 112 -2.57 -3.20 15.46
N LYS A 113 -1.68 -3.59 14.54
CA LYS A 113 -0.57 -2.76 14.04
C LYS A 113 -0.82 -2.22 12.65
N LEU A 114 -1.56 -2.95 11.83
CA LEU A 114 -1.78 -2.61 10.43
C LEU A 114 -3.18 -3.00 9.98
N VAL A 115 -3.81 -2.13 9.20
CA VAL A 115 -4.92 -2.46 8.30
C VAL A 115 -4.38 -2.40 6.88
N THR A 116 -4.68 -3.40 6.05
CA THR A 116 -4.31 -3.41 4.62
C THR A 116 -5.51 -3.83 3.79
N ILE A 117 -6.03 -2.89 2.98
CA ILE A 117 -7.22 -3.09 2.13
C ILE A 117 -6.91 -2.55 0.74
N MET A 118 -7.12 -3.35 -0.30
CA MET A 118 -6.94 -2.90 -1.68
C MET A 118 -7.90 -1.75 -2.02
N TYR A 119 -7.48 -0.83 -2.91
CA TYR A 119 -8.32 0.29 -3.30
C TYR A 119 -9.35 -0.09 -4.35
N ALA A 120 -8.92 -0.82 -5.37
CA ALA A 120 -9.80 -1.35 -6.42
C ALA A 120 -9.43 -2.81 -6.71
N ASN A 121 -10.42 -3.67 -6.81
CA ASN A 121 -10.19 -5.08 -7.08
C ASN A 121 -9.88 -5.31 -8.56
N ASN A 122 -8.86 -6.13 -8.84
CA ASN A 122 -8.35 -6.40 -10.17
C ASN A 122 -9.23 -7.33 -11.02
N GLU A 123 -10.17 -8.05 -10.41
CA GLU A 123 -11.04 -9.02 -11.11
C GLU A 123 -12.45 -8.46 -11.32
N ILE A 124 -13.06 -7.91 -10.27
CA ILE A 124 -14.45 -7.46 -10.30
C ILE A 124 -14.60 -5.93 -10.38
N GLY A 125 -13.49 -5.18 -10.29
CA GLY A 125 -13.48 -3.72 -10.42
C GLY A 125 -14.10 -2.95 -9.24
N THR A 126 -14.47 -3.61 -8.16
CA THR A 126 -15.08 -2.97 -7.00
C THR A 126 -14.11 -2.00 -6.34
N ILE A 127 -14.56 -0.77 -6.11
CA ILE A 127 -13.79 0.30 -5.45
C ILE A 127 -14.14 0.30 -3.96
N GLN A 128 -13.14 0.16 -3.09
CA GLN A 128 -13.31 0.10 -1.65
C GLN A 128 -13.43 1.50 -1.01
N PRO A 129 -14.14 1.63 0.11
CA PRO A 129 -14.36 2.91 0.81
C PRO A 129 -13.11 3.34 1.61
N ILE A 130 -11.96 3.53 0.92
CA ILE A 130 -10.64 3.76 1.53
C ILE A 130 -10.62 4.98 2.44
N GLU A 131 -11.23 6.11 2.03
CA GLU A 131 -11.29 7.31 2.87
C GLU A 131 -12.00 7.05 4.21
N GLN A 132 -13.09 6.28 4.19
CA GLN A 132 -13.85 5.96 5.42
C GLN A 132 -13.02 5.06 6.35
N ILE A 133 -12.39 4.04 5.79
CA ILE A 133 -11.50 3.13 6.53
C ILE A 133 -10.29 3.91 7.06
N GLY A 134 -9.69 4.78 6.26
CA GLY A 134 -8.57 5.63 6.67
C GLY A 134 -8.91 6.56 7.85
N LYS A 135 -10.11 7.14 7.85
CA LYS A 135 -10.61 7.94 8.99
C LYS A 135 -10.70 7.10 10.28
N ILE A 136 -11.17 5.85 10.17
CA ILE A 136 -11.25 4.91 11.29
C ILE A 136 -9.84 4.59 11.80
N CYS A 137 -8.94 4.19 10.90
CA CYS A 137 -7.56 3.83 11.26
C CYS A 137 -6.85 5.00 11.95
N ARG A 138 -6.98 6.22 11.42
CA ARG A 138 -6.40 7.43 12.02
C ARG A 138 -6.96 7.72 13.43
N LYS A 139 -8.27 7.60 13.62
CA LYS A 139 -8.93 7.75 14.93
C LYS A 139 -8.44 6.70 15.95
N LYS A 140 -8.23 5.48 15.49
CA LYS A 140 -7.77 4.34 16.30
C LYS A 140 -6.24 4.28 16.45
N LYS A 141 -5.49 5.16 15.75
CA LYS A 141 -4.01 5.19 15.71
C LYS A 141 -3.39 3.88 15.22
N VAL A 142 -4.02 3.24 14.25
CA VAL A 142 -3.54 2.04 13.55
C VAL A 142 -3.03 2.46 12.17
N LEU A 143 -1.89 1.92 11.73
CA LEU A 143 -1.35 2.20 10.40
C LEU A 143 -2.25 1.61 9.32
N PHE A 144 -2.38 2.36 8.21
CA PHE A 144 -3.20 1.95 7.08
C PHE A 144 -2.41 1.92 5.78
N HIS A 145 -2.35 0.74 5.18
CA HIS A 145 -1.82 0.49 3.84
C HIS A 145 -2.97 0.23 2.86
N THR A 146 -2.84 0.73 1.64
CA THR A 146 -3.73 0.37 0.53
C THR A 146 -2.93 -0.11 -0.68
N ASP A 147 -3.31 -1.26 -1.23
CA ASP A 147 -2.86 -1.65 -2.57
C ASP A 147 -3.71 -0.91 -3.61
N ALA A 148 -3.12 0.13 -4.20
CA ALA A 148 -3.73 0.98 -5.20
C ALA A 148 -3.22 0.69 -6.62
N CYS A 149 -2.66 -0.50 -6.86
CA CYS A 149 -2.13 -0.88 -8.18
C CYS A 149 -3.15 -0.73 -9.31
N GLN A 150 -4.43 -0.98 -9.04
CA GLN A 150 -5.51 -0.84 -10.04
C GLN A 150 -6.18 0.53 -10.01
N ALA A 151 -5.89 1.38 -9.04
CA ALA A 151 -6.49 2.71 -8.90
C ALA A 151 -5.71 3.79 -9.65
N GLY A 152 -4.43 3.55 -9.92
CA GLY A 152 -3.54 4.52 -10.57
C GLY A 152 -4.09 4.99 -11.92
N GLY A 153 -4.12 6.32 -12.13
CA GLY A 153 -4.61 6.94 -13.36
C GLY A 153 -6.13 6.97 -13.53
N VAL A 154 -6.90 6.39 -12.61
CA VAL A 154 -8.37 6.27 -12.72
C VAL A 154 -9.09 6.90 -11.52
N LEU A 155 -8.54 6.73 -10.31
CA LEU A 155 -9.13 7.20 -9.06
C LEU A 155 -8.28 8.30 -8.40
N ASP A 156 -8.87 9.01 -7.43
CA ASP A 156 -8.12 9.94 -6.60
C ASP A 156 -7.07 9.19 -5.76
N LEU A 157 -5.81 9.58 -5.91
CA LEU A 157 -4.67 9.00 -5.19
C LEU A 157 -4.15 9.90 -4.07
N ASN A 158 -4.85 10.99 -3.76
CA ASN A 158 -4.41 11.93 -2.75
C ASN A 158 -4.38 11.27 -1.37
N VAL A 159 -3.18 10.98 -0.88
CA VAL A 159 -2.97 10.26 0.39
C VAL A 159 -3.53 11.00 1.60
N GLU A 160 -3.60 12.34 1.54
CA GLU A 160 -4.20 13.14 2.60
C GLU A 160 -5.73 13.03 2.62
N ASN A 161 -6.39 12.93 1.45
CA ASN A 161 -7.83 12.69 1.35
C ASN A 161 -8.16 11.28 1.82
N LEU A 162 -7.43 10.29 1.32
CA LEU A 162 -7.65 8.87 1.62
C LEU A 162 -7.26 8.48 3.05
N LYS A 163 -6.47 9.32 3.75
CA LYS A 163 -5.99 9.07 5.11
C LYS A 163 -5.15 7.80 5.23
N VAL A 164 -4.41 7.45 4.19
CA VAL A 164 -3.50 6.29 4.18
C VAL A 164 -2.10 6.69 4.65
N ASP A 165 -1.41 5.76 5.30
CA ASP A 165 -0.01 5.92 5.73
C ASP A 165 0.95 5.34 4.71
N MET A 166 0.51 4.31 3.95
CA MET A 166 1.28 3.67 2.89
C MET A 166 0.38 3.33 1.71
N MET A 167 0.91 3.49 0.50
CA MET A 167 0.21 3.18 -0.74
C MET A 167 1.14 2.45 -1.70
N THR A 168 0.69 1.32 -2.23
CA THR A 168 1.37 0.62 -3.33
C THR A 168 0.77 1.02 -4.67
N LEU A 169 1.62 1.43 -5.60
CA LEU A 169 1.27 1.72 -6.99
C LEU A 169 2.09 0.84 -7.93
N ASN A 170 1.57 0.57 -9.11
CA ASN A 170 2.29 -0.20 -10.13
C ASN A 170 2.27 0.53 -11.49
N GLY A 171 3.44 0.95 -11.96
CA GLY A 171 3.60 1.67 -13.23
C GLY A 171 3.09 0.88 -14.44
N SER A 172 3.15 -0.45 -14.43
CA SER A 172 2.65 -1.29 -15.53
C SER A 172 1.12 -1.24 -15.71
N LYS A 173 0.39 -0.83 -14.67
CA LYS A 173 -1.08 -0.71 -14.69
C LYS A 173 -1.57 0.67 -15.14
N ILE A 174 -0.67 1.64 -15.25
CA ILE A 174 -0.94 3.01 -15.69
C ILE A 174 -0.20 3.32 -17.01
N TYR A 175 0.04 2.29 -17.84
CA TYR A 175 0.71 2.39 -19.13
C TYR A 175 2.13 2.98 -19.04
N GLY A 176 2.77 2.86 -17.90
CA GLY A 176 4.17 3.25 -17.71
C GLY A 176 5.12 2.36 -18.51
N PRO A 177 6.35 2.85 -18.80
CA PRO A 177 7.36 2.06 -19.48
C PRO A 177 7.76 0.84 -18.63
N LYS A 178 8.15 -0.21 -19.38
CA LYS A 178 8.74 -1.43 -18.77
C LYS A 178 10.15 -1.17 -18.26
#